data_2698cb03ab7574f83a30706a0cfcf798
#
_entry.id   2698cb03ab7574f83a30706a0cfcf798
#
_cell.length_a   1.000
_cell.length_b   1.000
_cell.length_c   1.000
_cell.angle_alpha   90.00
_cell.angle_beta   90.00
_cell.angle_gamma   90.00
#
_symmetry.space_group_name_H-M   'P 1'
#
loop_
_entity.id
_entity.type
_entity.pdbx_description
1 polymer ?
#
loop_
_entity_poly.entity_id
_entity_poly.type
_entity_poly.pdbx_seq_one_letter_code
_entity_poly.pdbx_strand_id
1 'polypeptide(L)'
;MSRIAPREWAGGADGVSMDLAEWRKKIDAIDRELVRLLNERARCVSEIGEIKRAAGLPIQESSREQKVFENVVSANQGPLDNDELRRVFERIMAEGKDLQRRLMDKTKSEPRP
;
A
#
# COMPACT_ATOMS: atom_id res chain seq x y z
N MET A 1 21.65 13.60 1.78
CA MET A 1 20.83 12.65 2.49
C MET A 1 19.60 13.28 3.04
N SER A 2 18.54 12.85 2.60
CA SER A 2 17.28 13.50 2.93
C SER A 2 16.52 12.78 4.03
N ARG A 3 17.19 12.15 4.93
CA ARG A 3 16.54 11.48 6.02
C ARG A 3 15.87 12.47 6.94
N ILE A 4 14.68 12.16 7.37
CA ILE A 4 13.98 12.95 8.37
C ILE A 4 14.68 12.79 9.70
N ALA A 5 14.98 13.89 10.35
CA ALA A 5 15.59 13.83 11.67
C ALA A 5 14.61 13.20 12.65
N PRO A 6 15.09 12.36 13.59
CA PRO A 6 14.18 11.71 14.53
C PRO A 6 13.26 12.66 15.27
N ARG A 7 13.75 13.83 15.64
CA ARG A 7 12.92 14.78 16.38
C ARG A 7 11.78 15.35 15.56
N GLU A 8 11.91 15.38 14.24
CA GLU A 8 10.86 15.94 13.38
C GLU A 8 9.62 15.06 13.38
N TRP A 9 9.80 13.77 13.21
CA TRP A 9 8.65 12.91 13.23
C TRP A 9 8.28 12.45 14.63
N ALA A 10 9.13 12.74 15.61
CA ALA A 10 8.78 12.51 17.00
C ALA A 10 7.82 13.56 17.53
N GLY A 11 7.67 14.68 16.85
CA GLY A 11 6.70 15.68 17.21
C GLY A 11 6.99 16.45 18.46
N GLY A 12 8.22 16.41 18.92
CA GLY A 12 8.60 17.09 20.16
C GLY A 12 9.05 18.53 19.97
N ALA A 13 8.28 19.31 19.24
CA ALA A 13 8.69 20.65 18.85
C ALA A 13 8.86 21.59 20.04
N ASP A 14 8.08 21.42 21.07
CA ASP A 14 8.12 22.28 22.26
C ASP A 14 8.91 21.67 23.42
N GLY A 15 9.62 20.58 23.17
CA GLY A 15 10.40 19.92 24.19
C GLY A 15 9.62 19.01 25.10
N VAL A 16 8.32 18.87 24.87
CA VAL A 16 7.48 17.96 25.64
C VAL A 16 7.62 16.56 25.08
N SER A 17 7.99 15.61 25.92
CA SER A 17 8.08 14.21 25.51
C SER A 17 6.70 13.57 25.52
N MET A 18 6.39 12.84 24.48
CA MET A 18 5.18 12.03 24.46
C MET A 18 5.45 10.74 25.22
N ASP A 19 4.47 10.30 25.99
CA ASP A 19 4.59 9.03 26.68
C ASP A 19 4.17 7.88 25.75
N LEU A 20 4.29 6.66 26.23
CA LEU A 20 3.99 5.47 25.47
C LEU A 20 2.55 5.44 24.95
N ALA A 21 1.61 5.85 25.81
CA ALA A 21 0.21 5.85 25.44
C ALA A 21 -0.07 6.84 24.31
N GLU A 22 0.57 8.00 24.35
CA GLU A 22 0.40 9.02 23.32
C GLU A 22 0.97 8.55 21.99
N TRP A 23 2.13 7.92 22.00
CA TRP A 23 2.72 7.37 20.78
C TRP A 23 1.83 6.27 20.19
N ARG A 24 1.25 5.44 21.04
CA ARG A 24 0.33 4.40 20.55
C ARG A 24 -0.94 4.98 19.93
N LYS A 25 -1.47 6.05 20.51
CA LYS A 25 -2.62 6.74 19.91
C LYS A 25 -2.28 7.27 18.53
N LYS A 26 -1.08 7.81 18.38
CA LYS A 26 -0.63 8.33 17.09
C LYS A 26 -0.51 7.20 16.08
N ILE A 27 0.05 6.06 16.47
CA ILE A 27 0.14 4.88 15.61
C ILE A 27 -1.25 4.42 15.20
N ASP A 28 -2.18 4.35 16.16
CA ASP A 28 -3.54 3.91 15.86
C ASP A 28 -4.21 4.81 14.82
N ALA A 29 -3.98 6.12 14.91
CA ALA A 29 -4.54 7.06 13.93
C ALA A 29 -3.92 6.84 12.55
N ILE A 30 -2.61 6.61 12.51
CA ILE A 30 -1.92 6.30 11.25
C ILE A 30 -2.42 4.99 10.66
N ASP A 31 -2.62 3.99 11.51
CA ASP A 31 -3.12 2.69 11.03
C ASP A 31 -4.50 2.82 10.40
N ARG A 32 -5.38 3.62 10.99
CA ARG A 32 -6.70 3.86 10.39
C ARG A 32 -6.57 4.50 9.01
N GLU A 33 -5.64 5.43 8.88
CA GLU A 33 -5.39 6.07 7.59
C GLU A 33 -4.77 5.09 6.59
N LEU A 34 -3.88 4.22 7.05
CA LEU A 34 -3.32 3.16 6.21
C LEU A 34 -4.40 2.23 5.68
N VAL A 35 -5.33 1.82 6.54
CA VAL A 35 -6.45 0.98 6.10
C VAL A 35 -7.28 1.68 5.03
N ARG A 36 -7.55 2.96 5.22
CA ARG A 36 -8.30 3.74 4.24
C ARG A 36 -7.58 3.78 2.90
N LEU A 37 -6.27 4.05 2.93
CA LEU A 37 -5.47 4.14 1.71
C LEU A 37 -5.31 2.80 1.03
N LEU A 38 -5.12 1.73 1.79
CA LEU A 38 -5.03 0.38 1.22
C LEU A 38 -6.32 -0.01 0.51
N ASN A 39 -7.46 0.33 1.09
CA ASN A 39 -8.74 0.03 0.46
C ASN A 39 -9.00 0.92 -0.77
N GLU A 40 -8.56 2.17 -0.72
CA GLU A 40 -8.64 3.05 -1.88
C GLU A 40 -7.81 2.49 -3.03
N ARG A 41 -6.59 2.05 -2.73
CA ARG A 41 -5.73 1.42 -3.71
C ARG A 41 -6.37 0.14 -4.25
N ALA A 42 -6.96 -0.65 -3.38
CA ALA A 42 -7.63 -1.90 -3.77
C ALA A 42 -8.80 -1.64 -4.73
N ARG A 43 -9.54 -0.57 -4.52
CA ARG A 43 -10.61 -0.20 -5.45
C ARG A 43 -10.05 0.11 -6.83
N CYS A 44 -8.93 0.83 -6.89
CA CYS A 44 -8.27 1.10 -8.18
C CYS A 44 -7.80 -0.20 -8.84
N VAL A 45 -7.24 -1.10 -8.05
CA VAL A 45 -6.78 -2.40 -8.53
C VAL A 45 -7.95 -3.21 -9.10
N SER A 46 -9.10 -3.14 -8.44
CA SER A 46 -10.31 -3.83 -8.92
C SER A 46 -10.75 -3.28 -10.28
N GLU A 47 -10.72 -1.96 -10.45
CA GLU A 47 -11.08 -1.34 -11.74
C GLU A 47 -10.12 -1.76 -12.83
N ILE A 48 -8.82 -1.78 -12.52
CA ILE A 48 -7.81 -2.24 -13.48
C ILE A 48 -8.04 -3.71 -13.83
N GLY A 49 -8.39 -4.52 -12.83
CA GLY A 49 -8.70 -5.92 -13.05
C GLY A 49 -9.85 -6.12 -14.02
N GLU A 50 -10.87 -5.28 -13.89
CA GLU A 50 -12.02 -5.34 -14.79
C GLU A 50 -11.63 -4.96 -16.22
N ILE A 51 -10.80 -3.94 -16.38
CA ILE A 51 -10.29 -3.53 -17.68
C ILE A 51 -9.47 -4.66 -18.31
N LYS A 52 -8.60 -5.28 -17.52
CA LYS A 52 -7.78 -6.40 -18.02
C LYS A 52 -8.63 -7.59 -18.42
N ARG A 53 -9.63 -7.90 -17.61
CA ARG A 53 -10.55 -9.01 -17.92
C ARG A 53 -11.27 -8.76 -19.25
N ALA A 54 -11.80 -7.56 -19.43
CA ALA A 54 -12.53 -7.21 -20.65
C ALA A 54 -11.63 -7.24 -21.88
N ALA A 55 -10.35 -6.87 -21.70
CA ALA A 55 -9.39 -6.83 -22.82
C ALA A 55 -8.61 -8.13 -23.00
N GLY A 56 -8.84 -9.12 -22.14
CA GLY A 56 -8.09 -10.38 -22.20
C GLY A 56 -6.64 -10.27 -21.82
N LEU A 57 -6.30 -9.29 -20.97
CA LEU A 57 -4.91 -9.07 -20.53
C LEU A 57 -4.63 -9.85 -19.26
N PRO A 58 -3.35 -10.24 -19.05
CA PRO A 58 -2.97 -11.00 -17.86
C PRO A 58 -2.99 -10.14 -16.60
N ILE A 59 -3.26 -10.75 -15.46
CA ILE A 59 -3.19 -10.09 -14.16
C ILE A 59 -1.75 -9.73 -13.82
N GLN A 60 -0.82 -10.65 -14.07
CA GLN A 60 0.59 -10.45 -13.76
C GLN A 60 1.21 -9.50 -14.78
N GLU A 61 1.90 -8.49 -14.27
CA GLU A 61 2.51 -7.48 -15.14
C GLU A 61 3.81 -7.03 -14.50
N SER A 62 4.89 -7.74 -14.83
CA SER A 62 6.20 -7.54 -14.19
C SER A 62 6.76 -6.13 -14.38
N SER A 63 6.56 -5.54 -15.55
CA SER A 63 7.04 -4.18 -15.81
C SER A 63 6.33 -3.16 -14.91
N ARG A 64 5.05 -3.36 -14.65
CA ARG A 64 4.31 -2.49 -13.76
C ARG A 64 4.78 -2.65 -12.31
N GLU A 65 5.05 -3.89 -11.89
CA GLU A 65 5.54 -4.14 -10.54
C GLU A 65 6.88 -3.46 -10.31
N GLN A 66 7.76 -3.53 -11.29
CA GLN A 66 9.05 -2.85 -11.22
C GLN A 66 8.87 -1.34 -11.10
N LYS A 67 7.94 -0.78 -11.85
CA LYS A 67 7.66 0.66 -11.79
C LYS A 67 7.12 1.07 -10.43
N VAL A 68 6.28 0.24 -9.82
CA VAL A 68 5.78 0.50 -8.47
C VAL A 68 6.94 0.58 -7.48
N PHE A 69 7.87 -0.37 -7.55
CA PHE A 69 9.04 -0.35 -6.66
C PHE A 69 9.87 0.91 -6.87
N GLU A 70 10.09 1.32 -8.11
CA GLU A 70 10.83 2.55 -8.41
C GLU A 70 10.14 3.76 -7.79
N ASN A 71 8.82 3.83 -7.90
CA ASN A 71 8.05 4.92 -7.33
C ASN A 71 8.14 4.96 -5.81
N VAL A 72 8.07 3.78 -5.19
CA VAL A 72 8.15 3.66 -3.74
C VAL A 72 9.52 4.11 -3.24
N VAL A 73 10.59 3.65 -3.89
CA VAL A 73 11.94 4.04 -3.52
C VAL A 73 12.13 5.54 -3.67
N SER A 74 11.62 6.12 -4.76
CA SER A 74 11.72 7.56 -4.99
C SER A 74 11.01 8.38 -3.93
N ALA A 75 9.91 7.86 -3.40
CA ALA A 75 9.12 8.56 -2.40
C ALA A 75 9.64 8.37 -0.99
N ASN A 76 10.55 7.42 -0.79
CA ASN A 76 10.98 7.04 0.55
C ASN A 76 11.91 8.10 1.17
N GLN A 77 11.52 8.60 2.33
CA GLN A 77 12.32 9.55 3.09
C GLN A 77 12.77 8.95 4.44
N GLY A 78 12.58 7.65 4.62
CA GLY A 78 12.90 7.01 5.89
C GLY A 78 11.87 7.31 6.95
N PRO A 79 12.03 6.74 8.13
CA PRO A 79 13.14 5.91 8.63
C PRO A 79 13.16 4.47 8.13
N LEU A 80 12.11 3.96 7.46
CA LEU A 80 12.18 2.62 6.85
C LEU A 80 13.16 2.67 5.69
N ASP A 81 13.99 1.64 5.54
CA ASP A 81 14.87 1.59 4.38
C ASP A 81 14.12 1.05 3.15
N ASN A 82 14.77 1.13 2.01
CA ASN A 82 14.15 0.73 0.74
C ASN A 82 13.80 -0.76 0.71
N ASP A 83 14.63 -1.61 1.31
CA ASP A 83 14.35 -3.05 1.33
C ASP A 83 13.14 -3.36 2.20
N GLU A 84 13.01 -2.68 3.32
CA GLU A 84 11.84 -2.84 4.19
C GLU A 84 10.57 -2.42 3.47
N LEU A 85 10.59 -1.29 2.79
CA LEU A 85 9.45 -0.82 2.02
C LEU A 85 9.14 -1.75 0.85
N ARG A 86 10.17 -2.28 0.20
CA ARG A 86 9.98 -3.23 -0.89
C ARG A 86 9.20 -4.46 -0.40
N ARG A 87 9.57 -4.99 0.77
CA ARG A 87 8.86 -6.16 1.32
C ARG A 87 7.39 -5.86 1.60
N VAL A 88 7.11 -4.68 2.13
CA VAL A 88 5.72 -4.27 2.39
C VAL A 88 4.95 -4.18 1.08
N PHE A 89 5.52 -3.53 0.08
CA PHE A 89 4.83 -3.36 -1.21
C PHE A 89 4.72 -4.65 -1.99
N GLU A 90 5.66 -5.58 -1.84
CA GLU A 90 5.50 -6.93 -2.40
C GLU A 90 4.21 -7.55 -1.88
N ARG A 91 3.94 -7.41 -0.59
CA ARG A 91 2.73 -7.96 0.00
C ARG A 91 1.49 -7.22 -0.46
N ILE A 92 1.55 -5.90 -0.53
CA ILE A 92 0.44 -5.08 -1.01
C ILE A 92 0.07 -5.49 -2.43
N MET A 93 1.06 -5.65 -3.31
CA MET A 93 0.82 -6.05 -4.69
C MET A 93 0.30 -7.48 -4.79
N ALA A 94 0.81 -8.38 -3.94
CA ALA A 94 0.32 -9.76 -3.92
C ALA A 94 -1.16 -9.81 -3.53
N GLU A 95 -1.54 -9.05 -2.51
CA GLU A 95 -2.95 -8.99 -2.10
C GLU A 95 -3.82 -8.38 -3.21
N GLY A 96 -3.30 -7.40 -3.94
CA GLY A 96 -4.02 -6.83 -5.06
C GLY A 96 -4.27 -7.85 -6.16
N LYS A 97 -3.28 -8.67 -6.48
CA LYS A 97 -3.45 -9.72 -7.48
C LYS A 97 -4.45 -10.78 -7.01
N ASP A 98 -4.38 -11.13 -5.73
CA ASP A 98 -5.35 -12.08 -5.16
C ASP A 98 -6.77 -11.53 -5.22
N LEU A 99 -6.93 -10.25 -4.95
CA LEU A 99 -8.22 -9.58 -5.07
C LEU A 99 -8.74 -9.66 -6.51
N GLN A 100 -7.90 -9.37 -7.51
CA GLN A 100 -8.29 -9.45 -8.91
C GLN A 100 -8.73 -10.87 -9.28
N ARG A 101 -7.97 -11.88 -8.85
CA ARG A 101 -8.32 -13.28 -9.12
C ARG A 101 -9.64 -13.66 -8.47
N ARG A 102 -9.84 -13.24 -7.23
CA ARG A 102 -11.07 -13.55 -6.48
C ARG A 102 -12.29 -12.94 -7.17
N LEU A 103 -12.17 -11.72 -7.63
CA LEU A 103 -13.26 -11.04 -8.33
C LEU A 103 -13.55 -11.69 -9.69
N MET A 104 -12.51 -12.10 -10.40
CA MET A 104 -12.68 -12.84 -11.66
C MET A 104 -13.38 -14.17 -11.44
N ASP A 105 -12.95 -14.93 -10.44
CA ASP A 105 -13.54 -16.23 -10.15
C ASP A 105 -14.99 -16.08 -9.73
N LYS A 106 -15.30 -15.08 -8.93
CA LYS A 106 -16.67 -14.80 -8.52
C LYS A 106 -17.55 -14.50 -9.72
N THR A 107 -17.05 -13.70 -10.65
CA THR A 107 -17.78 -13.37 -11.88
C THR A 107 -18.03 -14.63 -12.72
N LYS A 108 -17.04 -15.50 -12.81
CA LYS A 108 -17.15 -16.75 -13.58
C LYS A 108 -18.14 -17.72 -12.97
N SER A 109 -18.22 -17.77 -11.63
CA SER A 109 -19.08 -18.72 -10.95
C SER A 109 -20.49 -18.24 -10.71
N GLU A 110 -20.77 -16.98 -10.94
CA GLU A 110 -22.13 -16.45 -10.79
C GLU A 110 -23.03 -16.99 -11.87
N PRO A 111 -24.27 -17.44 -11.52
CA PRO A 111 -25.19 -17.88 -12.54
C PRO A 111 -25.59 -16.72 -13.44
N ARG A 112 -25.76 -17.02 -14.69
CA ARG A 112 -26.21 -16.02 -15.65
C ARG A 112 -27.72 -15.99 -15.69
N PRO A 113 -28.30 -14.81 -15.75
CA PRO A 113 -29.76 -14.70 -15.88
C PRO A 113 -30.27 -15.23 -17.21
#